data_9b71e666691dfa42590b0830b20d58a3
#
_entry.id   9b71e666691dfa42590b0830b20d58a3
#
_cell.length_a   1.000
_cell.length_b   1.000
_cell.length_c   1.000
_cell.angle_alpha   90.00
_cell.angle_beta   90.00
_cell.angle_gamma   90.00
#
_symmetry.space_group_name_H-M   'P 1'
#
loop_
_entity.id
_entity.type
_entity.pdbx_description
1 polymer ?
#
loop_
_entity_poly.entity_id
_entity_poly.type
_entity_poly.pdbx_seq_one_letter_code
_entity_poly.pdbx_strand_id
1 'polypeptide(L)'
;MKRLINLQPPRISAVLLALLPFLLVFFVYVSYSSERLAANPNDKLLPAISSFGAAIERMAFEPSKRSGELLWWVDTASSLRRLSIGVGISAVIGLVIGIGLGALPLLGVGLSPFVASLSLIPPMAVLPILFICFGLGELSKVVLIVFGIAPVIARDIQGRVREIPRELIVKAQTLGASTWLVILRVVLPLALPRLIDAVRLSLGAAWLFLIAAEAIAATDGLGYRIFLVRRYLAMDVILPYVAWITILAYVMDRSLRWLGRRAFPWHNAGGAT
;
A
#
# COMPACT_ATOMS: atom_id res chain seq x y z
N MET A 1 -37.87 -20.35 -9.12
CA MET A 1 -37.35 -19.41 -8.09
C MET A 1 -36.02 -18.87 -8.53
N LYS A 2 -35.89 -17.54 -8.74
CA LYS A 2 -34.59 -16.91 -9.03
C LYS A 2 -33.76 -16.94 -7.74
N ARG A 3 -32.72 -17.77 -7.68
CA ARG A 3 -31.81 -17.81 -6.53
C ARG A 3 -30.98 -16.53 -6.51
N LEU A 4 -30.82 -15.90 -5.35
CA LEU A 4 -30.03 -14.66 -5.19
C LEU A 4 -28.61 -14.79 -5.74
N ILE A 5 -28.00 -15.99 -5.64
CA ILE A 5 -26.65 -16.28 -6.10
C ILE A 5 -26.50 -16.15 -7.66
N ASN A 6 -27.62 -16.25 -8.40
CA ASN A 6 -27.62 -16.18 -9.86
C ASN A 6 -28.08 -14.81 -10.38
N LEU A 7 -28.34 -13.84 -9.49
CA LEU A 7 -28.74 -12.48 -9.87
C LEU A 7 -27.50 -11.67 -10.23
N GLN A 8 -27.29 -11.50 -11.53
CA GLN A 8 -26.30 -10.56 -12.04
C GLN A 8 -27.01 -9.23 -12.35
N PRO A 9 -26.72 -8.15 -11.63
CA PRO A 9 -27.34 -6.86 -11.89
C PRO A 9 -26.85 -6.32 -13.24
N PRO A 10 -27.70 -5.66 -14.04
CA PRO A 10 -27.28 -4.96 -15.23
C PRO A 10 -26.27 -3.86 -14.87
N ARG A 11 -25.42 -3.45 -15.84
CA ARG A 11 -24.29 -2.54 -15.61
C ARG A 11 -24.68 -1.26 -14.85
N ILE A 12 -25.83 -0.68 -15.15
CA ILE A 12 -26.32 0.56 -14.51
C ILE A 12 -26.63 0.30 -13.04
N SER A 13 -27.38 -0.75 -12.73
CA SER A 13 -27.70 -1.09 -11.33
C SER A 13 -26.47 -1.55 -10.54
N ALA A 14 -25.50 -2.20 -11.19
CA ALA A 14 -24.21 -2.52 -10.55
C ALA A 14 -23.44 -1.26 -10.13
N VAL A 15 -23.40 -0.23 -10.99
CA VAL A 15 -22.78 1.07 -10.65
C VAL A 15 -23.54 1.78 -9.53
N LEU A 16 -24.88 1.81 -9.59
CA LEU A 16 -25.70 2.42 -8.54
C LEU A 16 -25.52 1.71 -7.19
N LEU A 17 -25.51 0.39 -7.17
CA LEU A 17 -25.25 -0.40 -5.98
C LEU A 17 -23.84 -0.18 -5.42
N ALA A 18 -22.84 -0.02 -6.31
CA ALA A 18 -21.46 0.28 -5.89
C ALA A 18 -21.31 1.68 -5.29
N LEU A 19 -22.08 2.67 -5.76
CA LEU A 19 -22.08 4.04 -5.24
C LEU A 19 -22.86 4.20 -3.94
N LEU A 20 -23.84 3.32 -3.68
CA LEU A 20 -24.74 3.43 -2.54
C LEU A 20 -24.02 3.57 -1.19
N PRO A 21 -23.02 2.73 -0.82
CA PRO A 21 -22.33 2.87 0.46
C PRO A 21 -21.58 4.21 0.57
N PHE A 22 -21.01 4.74 -0.52
CA PHE A 22 -20.34 6.05 -0.50
C PHE A 22 -21.33 7.18 -0.30
N LEU A 23 -22.48 7.14 -0.99
CA LEU A 23 -23.55 8.13 -0.82
C LEU A 23 -24.13 8.08 0.59
N LEU A 24 -24.28 6.88 1.16
CA LEU A 24 -24.79 6.73 2.52
C LEU A 24 -23.83 7.38 3.53
N VAL A 25 -22.52 7.09 3.45
CA VAL A 25 -21.51 7.69 4.33
C VAL A 25 -21.50 9.21 4.16
N PHE A 26 -21.56 9.70 2.92
CA PHE A 26 -21.61 11.14 2.63
C PHE A 26 -22.87 11.80 3.23
N PHE A 27 -24.03 11.19 3.05
CA PHE A 27 -25.29 11.72 3.59
C PHE A 27 -25.30 11.74 5.12
N VAL A 28 -24.83 10.67 5.76
CA VAL A 28 -24.66 10.60 7.21
C VAL A 28 -23.74 11.72 7.69
N TYR A 29 -22.59 11.90 7.03
CA TYR A 29 -21.66 12.98 7.37
C TYR A 29 -22.33 14.36 7.29
N VAL A 30 -23.00 14.67 6.17
CA VAL A 30 -23.66 15.97 5.96
C VAL A 30 -24.75 16.23 7.00
N SER A 31 -25.57 15.21 7.31
CA SER A 31 -26.65 15.33 8.30
C SER A 31 -26.11 15.66 9.70
N TYR A 32 -25.13 14.88 10.17
CA TYR A 32 -24.50 15.14 11.46
C TYR A 32 -23.69 16.44 11.52
N SER A 33 -23.00 16.79 10.44
CA SER A 33 -22.26 18.06 10.33
C SER A 33 -23.21 19.25 10.41
N SER A 34 -24.36 19.24 9.70
CA SER A 34 -25.33 20.33 9.73
C SER A 34 -25.97 20.50 11.12
N GLU A 35 -26.30 19.42 11.80
CA GLU A 35 -26.86 19.44 13.15
C GLU A 35 -25.88 20.04 14.17
N ARG A 36 -24.60 19.64 14.10
CA ARG A 36 -23.57 20.16 15.01
C ARG A 36 -23.21 21.62 14.73
N LEU A 37 -23.16 22.01 13.46
CA LEU A 37 -22.90 23.41 13.09
C LEU A 37 -24.06 24.33 13.46
N ALA A 38 -25.31 23.83 13.49
CA ALA A 38 -26.46 24.59 14.00
C ALA A 38 -26.33 24.81 15.51
N ALA A 39 -25.80 23.84 16.27
CA ALA A 39 -25.56 24.00 17.70
C ALA A 39 -24.28 24.81 18.01
N ASN A 40 -23.24 24.68 17.22
CA ASN A 40 -21.97 25.40 17.37
C ASN A 40 -21.36 25.73 15.99
N PRO A 41 -21.48 26.97 15.49
CA PRO A 41 -20.94 27.36 14.19
C PRO A 41 -19.43 27.19 14.03
N ASN A 42 -18.67 27.11 15.14
CA ASN A 42 -17.22 26.91 15.17
C ASN A 42 -16.81 25.46 15.50
N ASP A 43 -17.70 24.49 15.26
CA ASP A 43 -17.37 23.07 15.52
C ASP A 43 -16.25 22.60 14.58
N LYS A 44 -15.14 22.13 15.20
CA LYS A 44 -13.95 21.63 14.48
C LYS A 44 -14.00 20.14 14.24
N LEU A 45 -14.93 19.40 14.85
CA LEU A 45 -14.98 17.93 14.76
C LEU A 45 -15.68 17.45 13.48
N LEU A 46 -16.77 18.11 13.10
CA LEU A 46 -17.49 17.83 11.84
C LEU A 46 -17.68 19.13 11.05
N PRO A 47 -16.60 19.66 10.44
CA PRO A 47 -16.64 20.94 9.75
C PRO A 47 -17.52 20.88 8.50
N ALA A 48 -17.97 22.04 8.03
CA ALA A 48 -18.72 22.16 6.78
C ALA A 48 -17.88 21.69 5.58
N ILE A 49 -18.52 21.20 4.53
CA ILE A 49 -17.83 20.80 3.29
C ILE A 49 -17.06 21.98 2.67
N SER A 50 -17.59 23.20 2.79
CA SER A 50 -16.91 24.41 2.31
C SER A 50 -15.56 24.66 2.98
N SER A 51 -15.39 24.28 4.25
CA SER A 51 -14.11 24.44 4.95
C SER A 51 -13.04 23.50 4.45
N PHE A 52 -13.39 22.34 3.86
CA PHE A 52 -12.43 21.46 3.18
C PHE A 52 -11.82 22.14 1.95
N GLY A 53 -12.66 22.83 1.13
CA GLY A 53 -12.18 23.59 -0.02
C GLY A 53 -11.18 24.67 0.40
N ALA A 54 -11.53 25.47 1.39
CA ALA A 54 -10.66 26.50 1.94
C ALA A 54 -9.37 25.95 2.55
N ALA A 55 -9.43 24.78 3.21
CA ALA A 55 -8.24 24.12 3.74
C ALA A 55 -7.32 23.61 2.63
N ILE A 56 -7.88 22.99 1.57
CA ILE A 56 -7.12 22.55 0.40
C ILE A 56 -6.48 23.76 -0.30
N GLU A 57 -7.22 24.83 -0.54
CA GLU A 57 -6.71 26.04 -1.18
C GLU A 57 -5.52 26.60 -0.40
N ARG A 58 -5.67 26.79 0.91
CA ARG A 58 -4.61 27.28 1.80
C ARG A 58 -3.38 26.38 1.83
N MET A 59 -3.53 25.06 1.81
CA MET A 59 -2.42 24.12 1.96
C MET A 59 -1.74 23.76 0.64
N ALA A 60 -2.50 23.73 -0.48
CA ALA A 60 -2.01 23.30 -1.78
C ALA A 60 -1.57 24.47 -2.69
N PHE A 61 -2.15 25.67 -2.50
CA PHE A 61 -1.94 26.80 -3.42
C PHE A 61 -1.38 28.04 -2.74
N GLU A 62 -1.47 28.16 -1.41
CA GLU A 62 -0.90 29.29 -0.69
C GLU A 62 0.46 28.87 -0.05
N PRO A 63 1.52 29.67 -0.27
CA PRO A 63 2.79 29.42 0.41
C PRO A 63 2.64 29.58 1.94
N SER A 64 3.21 28.64 2.67
CA SER A 64 3.23 28.71 4.13
C SER A 64 3.95 29.97 4.60
N LYS A 65 3.32 30.74 5.49
CA LYS A 65 3.92 31.96 6.08
C LYS A 65 5.22 31.71 6.81
N ARG A 66 5.49 30.44 7.22
CA ARG A 66 6.67 30.07 7.98
C ARG A 66 7.83 29.57 7.10
N SER A 67 7.53 28.75 6.08
CA SER A 67 8.55 28.13 5.22
C SER A 67 8.59 28.67 3.80
N GLY A 68 7.56 29.39 3.36
CA GLY A 68 7.42 29.83 1.97
C GLY A 68 7.05 28.73 1.00
N GLU A 69 6.83 27.50 1.47
CA GLU A 69 6.58 26.31 0.65
C GLU A 69 5.10 25.95 0.60
N LEU A 70 4.70 25.26 -0.47
CA LEU A 70 3.38 24.68 -0.64
C LEU A 70 3.32 23.34 0.13
N LEU A 71 2.82 23.39 1.36
CA LEU A 71 2.90 22.28 2.34
C LEU A 71 2.30 20.97 1.80
N TRP A 72 1.20 21.05 1.07
CA TRP A 72 0.52 19.87 0.50
C TRP A 72 1.44 19.06 -0.41
N TRP A 73 2.18 19.76 -1.28
CA TRP A 73 3.04 19.10 -2.26
C TRP A 73 4.37 18.63 -1.65
N VAL A 74 4.92 19.37 -0.71
CA VAL A 74 6.12 18.97 0.04
C VAL A 74 5.84 17.70 0.84
N ASP A 75 4.74 17.68 1.60
CA ASP A 75 4.32 16.51 2.37
C ASP A 75 4.07 15.29 1.45
N THR A 76 3.40 15.51 0.31
CA THR A 76 3.13 14.45 -0.68
C THR A 76 4.43 13.89 -1.28
N ALA A 77 5.34 14.75 -1.69
CA ALA A 77 6.62 14.33 -2.29
C ALA A 77 7.48 13.54 -1.30
N SER A 78 7.57 14.00 -0.05
CA SER A 78 8.32 13.33 1.02
C SER A 78 7.75 11.95 1.32
N SER A 79 6.43 11.84 1.51
CA SER A 79 5.77 10.56 1.78
C SER A 79 5.88 9.59 0.60
N LEU A 80 5.64 10.04 -0.64
CA LEU A 80 5.76 9.19 -1.83
C LEU A 80 7.19 8.71 -2.05
N ARG A 81 8.20 9.56 -1.81
CA ARG A 81 9.62 9.18 -1.91
C ARG A 81 9.94 8.06 -0.93
N ARG A 82 9.59 8.21 0.36
CA ARG A 82 9.82 7.20 1.41
C ARG A 82 9.10 5.89 1.08
N LEU A 83 7.84 5.98 0.68
CA LEU A 83 7.02 4.83 0.32
C LEU A 83 7.60 4.07 -0.87
N SER A 84 7.93 4.79 -1.95
CA SER A 84 8.46 4.18 -3.17
C SER A 84 9.79 3.48 -2.94
N ILE A 85 10.69 4.08 -2.16
CA ILE A 85 11.97 3.48 -1.78
C ILE A 85 11.71 2.22 -0.92
N GLY A 86 10.88 2.31 0.13
CA GLY A 86 10.59 1.20 1.03
C GLY A 86 9.93 0.03 0.30
N VAL A 87 8.92 0.30 -0.52
CA VAL A 87 8.22 -0.72 -1.33
C VAL A 87 9.15 -1.32 -2.38
N GLY A 88 9.96 -0.51 -3.06
CA GLY A 88 10.93 -0.98 -4.05
C GLY A 88 11.97 -1.94 -3.46
N ILE A 89 12.58 -1.57 -2.33
CA ILE A 89 13.52 -2.43 -1.61
C ILE A 89 12.83 -3.72 -1.16
N SER A 90 11.62 -3.60 -0.61
CA SER A 90 10.84 -4.77 -0.16
C SER A 90 10.49 -5.72 -1.29
N ALA A 91 10.17 -5.20 -2.47
CA ALA A 91 9.89 -5.99 -3.65
C ALA A 91 11.11 -6.80 -4.09
N VAL A 92 12.30 -6.17 -4.12
CA VAL A 92 13.56 -6.85 -4.48
C VAL A 92 13.92 -7.91 -3.44
N ILE A 93 13.92 -7.58 -2.16
CA ILE A 93 14.22 -8.52 -1.07
C ILE A 93 13.22 -9.68 -1.07
N GLY A 94 11.92 -9.35 -1.15
CA GLY A 94 10.84 -10.34 -1.17
C GLY A 94 10.93 -11.29 -2.36
N LEU A 95 11.26 -10.77 -3.55
CA LEU A 95 11.47 -11.60 -4.75
C LEU A 95 12.65 -12.55 -4.59
N VAL A 96 13.82 -12.02 -4.20
CA VAL A 96 15.07 -12.82 -4.08
C VAL A 96 14.90 -13.91 -3.02
N ILE A 97 14.43 -13.54 -1.83
CA ILE A 97 14.21 -14.49 -0.74
C ILE A 97 13.10 -15.47 -1.12
N GLY A 98 11.98 -15.00 -1.65
CA GLY A 98 10.83 -15.83 -2.02
C GLY A 98 11.17 -16.87 -3.09
N ILE A 99 11.90 -16.49 -4.14
CA ILE A 99 12.40 -17.44 -5.15
C ILE A 99 13.38 -18.43 -4.52
N GLY A 100 14.33 -17.96 -3.70
CA GLY A 100 15.29 -18.82 -3.02
C GLY A 100 14.62 -19.89 -2.15
N LEU A 101 13.64 -19.49 -1.34
CA LEU A 101 12.88 -20.37 -0.47
C LEU A 101 11.91 -21.32 -1.22
N GLY A 102 11.40 -20.87 -2.36
CA GLY A 102 10.46 -21.65 -3.17
C GLY A 102 11.14 -22.64 -4.11
N ALA A 103 12.23 -22.24 -4.78
CA ALA A 103 12.90 -23.01 -5.80
C ALA A 103 14.00 -23.94 -5.24
N LEU A 104 14.62 -23.60 -4.10
CA LEU A 104 15.72 -24.36 -3.51
C LEU A 104 15.24 -25.09 -2.23
N PRO A 105 15.02 -26.44 -2.28
CA PRO A 105 14.44 -27.18 -1.15
C PRO A 105 15.20 -27.02 0.16
N LEU A 106 16.55 -27.05 0.12
CA LEU A 106 17.41 -26.91 1.31
C LEU A 106 17.20 -25.54 1.99
N LEU A 107 17.18 -24.46 1.21
CA LEU A 107 16.87 -23.11 1.74
C LEU A 107 15.43 -23.04 2.23
N GLY A 108 14.50 -23.65 1.50
CA GLY A 108 13.10 -23.71 1.88
C GLY A 108 12.87 -24.36 3.24
N VAL A 109 13.47 -25.52 3.49
CA VAL A 109 13.35 -26.24 4.78
C VAL A 109 14.03 -25.45 5.91
N GLY A 110 15.23 -24.92 5.68
CA GLY A 110 16.01 -24.26 6.73
C GLY A 110 15.49 -22.87 7.11
N LEU A 111 15.14 -22.02 6.13
CA LEU A 111 14.86 -20.59 6.38
C LEU A 111 13.37 -20.23 6.36
N SER A 112 12.48 -21.06 5.78
CA SER A 112 11.05 -20.71 5.75
C SER A 112 10.43 -20.51 7.14
N PRO A 113 10.74 -21.33 8.17
CA PRO A 113 10.21 -21.08 9.51
C PRO A 113 10.67 -19.74 10.09
N PHE A 114 11.93 -19.35 9.83
CA PHE A 114 12.46 -18.06 10.26
C PHE A 114 11.75 -16.90 9.60
N VAL A 115 11.63 -16.91 8.26
CA VAL A 115 10.91 -15.84 7.52
C VAL A 115 9.44 -15.80 7.91
N ALA A 116 8.82 -16.95 8.17
CA ALA A 116 7.45 -17.03 8.67
C ALA A 116 7.32 -16.35 10.04
N SER A 117 8.21 -16.66 10.99
CA SER A 117 8.23 -16.03 12.31
C SER A 117 8.46 -14.51 12.20
N LEU A 118 9.39 -14.08 11.36
CA LEU A 118 9.69 -12.67 11.13
C LEU A 118 8.48 -11.90 10.60
N SER A 119 7.69 -12.51 9.70
CA SER A 119 6.47 -11.90 9.16
C SER A 119 5.31 -11.77 10.16
N LEU A 120 5.40 -12.44 11.32
CA LEU A 120 4.40 -12.34 12.38
C LEU A 120 4.73 -11.26 13.42
N ILE A 121 5.96 -10.74 13.41
CA ILE A 121 6.34 -9.65 14.32
C ILE A 121 5.58 -8.38 13.90
N PRO A 122 4.80 -7.75 14.80
CA PRO A 122 4.11 -6.51 14.48
C PRO A 122 5.13 -5.38 14.20
N PRO A 123 5.20 -4.81 12.98
CA PRO A 123 6.22 -3.82 12.64
C PRO A 123 6.17 -2.57 13.52
N MET A 124 4.98 -2.18 13.95
CA MET A 124 4.78 -1.03 14.85
C MET A 124 5.42 -1.22 16.24
N ALA A 125 5.51 -2.46 16.73
CA ALA A 125 6.17 -2.76 17.99
C ALA A 125 7.70 -2.65 17.88
N VAL A 126 8.25 -2.80 16.67
CA VAL A 126 9.70 -2.67 16.40
C VAL A 126 10.11 -1.22 16.17
N LEU A 127 9.16 -0.32 15.89
CA LEU A 127 9.44 1.08 15.57
C LEU A 127 10.36 1.79 16.58
N PRO A 128 10.17 1.70 17.92
CA PRO A 128 11.08 2.31 18.88
C PRO A 128 12.51 1.77 18.77
N ILE A 129 12.67 0.47 18.50
CA ILE A 129 13.97 -0.17 18.32
C ILE A 129 14.66 0.39 17.07
N LEU A 130 13.90 0.54 15.96
CA LEU A 130 14.44 1.12 14.72
C LEU A 130 14.89 2.58 14.92
N PHE A 131 14.18 3.35 15.74
CA PHE A 131 14.60 4.72 16.06
C PHE A 131 15.86 4.77 16.93
N ILE A 132 16.04 3.82 17.83
CA ILE A 132 17.26 3.71 18.62
C ILE A 132 18.45 3.31 17.73
N CYS A 133 18.26 2.33 16.82
CA CYS A 133 19.33 1.81 15.98
C CYS A 133 19.72 2.74 14.82
N PHE A 134 18.73 3.36 14.17
CA PHE A 134 18.92 4.13 12.93
C PHE A 134 18.67 5.64 13.11
N GLY A 135 18.30 6.08 14.31
CA GLY A 135 17.93 7.46 14.59
C GLY A 135 16.53 7.83 14.04
N LEU A 136 16.12 9.08 14.30
CA LEU A 136 14.83 9.61 13.87
C LEU A 136 14.81 10.10 12.42
N GLY A 137 15.82 9.72 11.62
CA GLY A 137 16.02 10.16 10.24
C GLY A 137 15.12 9.45 9.21
N GLU A 138 15.46 9.63 7.94
CA GLU A 138 14.74 9.01 6.80
C GLU A 138 14.90 7.49 6.77
N LEU A 139 16.08 7.00 7.20
CA LEU A 139 16.41 5.58 7.12
C LEU A 139 15.47 4.72 7.97
N SER A 140 15.20 5.12 9.21
CA SER A 140 14.31 4.37 10.10
C SER A 140 12.88 4.23 9.57
N LYS A 141 12.36 5.26 8.90
CA LYS A 141 11.03 5.25 8.26
C LYS A 141 10.98 4.24 7.10
N VAL A 142 12.00 4.27 6.24
CA VAL A 142 12.11 3.34 5.11
C VAL A 142 12.31 1.90 5.61
N VAL A 143 13.19 1.70 6.61
CA VAL A 143 13.45 0.37 7.19
C VAL A 143 12.20 -0.21 7.83
N LEU A 144 11.34 0.60 8.46
CA LEU A 144 10.06 0.13 9.00
C LEU A 144 9.15 -0.44 7.90
N ILE A 145 9.04 0.23 6.75
CA ILE A 145 8.27 -0.26 5.61
C ILE A 145 8.86 -1.59 5.14
N VAL A 146 10.19 -1.64 4.95
CA VAL A 146 10.88 -2.86 4.48
C VAL A 146 10.66 -4.01 5.45
N PHE A 147 10.87 -3.79 6.73
CA PHE A 147 10.66 -4.79 7.78
C PHE A 147 9.21 -5.32 7.79
N GLY A 148 8.26 -4.41 7.59
CA GLY A 148 6.84 -4.75 7.63
C GLY A 148 6.32 -5.55 6.44
N ILE A 149 6.80 -5.27 5.23
CA ILE A 149 6.22 -5.88 4.02
C ILE A 149 7.13 -6.87 3.29
N ALA A 150 8.48 -6.77 3.39
CA ALA A 150 9.37 -7.67 2.68
C ALA A 150 9.21 -9.15 3.07
N PRO A 151 9.08 -9.52 4.37
CA PRO A 151 8.85 -10.91 4.75
C PRO A 151 7.50 -11.45 4.24
N VAL A 152 6.48 -10.60 4.18
CA VAL A 152 5.14 -10.96 3.67
C VAL A 152 5.22 -11.24 2.17
N ILE A 153 5.86 -10.35 1.40
CA ILE A 153 6.08 -10.53 -0.04
C ILE A 153 6.92 -11.81 -0.29
N ALA A 154 7.97 -12.04 0.50
CA ALA A 154 8.81 -13.24 0.36
C ALA A 154 8.00 -14.53 0.53
N ARG A 155 7.10 -14.59 1.52
CA ARG A 155 6.21 -15.74 1.74
C ARG A 155 5.21 -15.94 0.62
N ASP A 156 4.61 -14.88 0.11
CA ASP A 156 3.69 -14.98 -1.03
C ASP A 156 4.41 -15.49 -2.27
N ILE A 157 5.58 -14.92 -2.61
CA ILE A 157 6.39 -15.37 -3.75
C ILE A 157 6.86 -16.82 -3.56
N GLN A 158 7.28 -17.21 -2.35
CA GLN A 158 7.62 -18.60 -2.04
C GLN A 158 6.46 -19.54 -2.35
N GLY A 159 5.24 -19.20 -1.94
CA GLY A 159 4.02 -19.96 -2.24
C GLY A 159 3.80 -20.10 -3.74
N ARG A 160 3.89 -19.01 -4.47
CA ARG A 160 3.70 -18.98 -5.92
C ARG A 160 4.76 -19.78 -6.68
N VAL A 161 6.01 -19.74 -6.24
CA VAL A 161 7.09 -20.55 -6.84
C VAL A 161 6.86 -22.03 -6.63
N ARG A 162 6.32 -22.45 -5.48
CA ARG A 162 5.95 -23.86 -5.21
C ARG A 162 4.74 -24.35 -6.01
N GLU A 163 3.87 -23.46 -6.46
CA GLU A 163 2.74 -23.77 -7.33
C GLU A 163 3.14 -23.99 -8.80
N ILE A 164 4.40 -23.71 -9.19
CA ILE A 164 4.87 -23.94 -10.56
C ILE A 164 4.84 -25.45 -10.86
N PRO A 165 4.18 -25.87 -11.96
CA PRO A 165 4.11 -27.28 -12.33
C PRO A 165 5.48 -27.92 -12.47
N ARG A 166 5.69 -29.07 -11.82
CA ARG A 166 6.98 -29.81 -11.85
C ARG A 166 7.38 -30.21 -13.26
N GLU A 167 6.42 -30.43 -14.14
CA GLU A 167 6.65 -30.79 -15.54
C GLU A 167 7.46 -29.72 -16.29
N LEU A 168 7.28 -28.45 -15.97
CA LEU A 168 8.05 -27.36 -16.58
C LEU A 168 9.52 -27.42 -16.14
N ILE A 169 9.75 -27.71 -14.86
CA ILE A 169 11.09 -27.83 -14.28
C ILE A 169 11.79 -29.07 -14.86
N VAL A 170 11.11 -30.23 -14.90
CA VAL A 170 11.65 -31.46 -15.45
C VAL A 170 11.98 -31.30 -16.93
N LYS A 171 11.07 -30.69 -17.75
CA LYS A 171 11.35 -30.41 -19.16
C LYS A 171 12.59 -29.54 -19.35
N ALA A 172 12.77 -28.50 -18.54
CA ALA A 172 13.97 -27.66 -18.60
C ALA A 172 15.23 -28.46 -18.26
N GLN A 173 15.17 -29.32 -17.24
CA GLN A 173 16.29 -30.19 -16.84
C GLN A 173 16.65 -31.22 -17.88
N THR A 174 15.66 -31.86 -18.53
CA THR A 174 15.90 -32.82 -19.64
C THR A 174 16.54 -32.15 -20.86
N LEU A 175 16.32 -30.85 -21.04
CA LEU A 175 17.01 -30.04 -22.05
C LEU A 175 18.41 -29.57 -21.60
N GLY A 176 18.91 -30.03 -20.47
CA GLY A 176 20.26 -29.72 -19.97
C GLY A 176 20.36 -28.39 -19.20
N ALA A 177 19.23 -27.81 -18.78
CA ALA A 177 19.26 -26.55 -18.02
C ALA A 177 19.87 -26.78 -16.62
N SER A 178 20.86 -25.98 -16.25
CA SER A 178 21.35 -25.85 -14.88
C SER A 178 20.31 -25.26 -13.94
N THR A 179 20.46 -25.50 -12.64
CA THR A 179 19.56 -24.91 -11.61
C THR A 179 19.40 -23.39 -11.77
N TRP A 180 20.51 -22.70 -12.04
CA TRP A 180 20.49 -21.25 -12.25
C TRP A 180 19.71 -20.84 -13.51
N LEU A 181 19.86 -21.61 -14.59
CA LEU A 181 19.13 -21.38 -15.83
C LEU A 181 17.63 -21.63 -15.64
N VAL A 182 17.24 -22.65 -14.88
CA VAL A 182 15.84 -22.90 -14.51
C VAL A 182 15.27 -21.72 -13.72
N ILE A 183 16.01 -21.22 -12.72
CA ILE A 183 15.57 -20.07 -11.94
C ILE A 183 15.38 -18.84 -12.84
N LEU A 184 16.34 -18.50 -13.69
CA LEU A 184 16.29 -17.28 -14.51
C LEU A 184 15.29 -17.37 -15.67
N ARG A 185 15.14 -18.53 -16.30
CA ARG A 185 14.35 -18.70 -17.54
C ARG A 185 12.95 -19.26 -17.32
N VAL A 186 12.71 -19.92 -16.19
CA VAL A 186 11.41 -20.53 -15.88
C VAL A 186 10.78 -19.85 -14.65
N VAL A 187 11.47 -19.88 -13.50
CA VAL A 187 10.89 -19.43 -12.23
C VAL A 187 10.70 -17.90 -12.21
N LEU A 188 11.73 -17.13 -12.54
CA LEU A 188 11.72 -15.69 -12.46
C LEU A 188 10.64 -15.05 -13.37
N PRO A 189 10.50 -15.42 -14.67
CA PRO A 189 9.46 -14.86 -15.52
C PRO A 189 8.03 -15.18 -15.06
N LEU A 190 7.84 -16.30 -14.36
CA LEU A 190 6.55 -16.66 -13.77
C LEU A 190 6.29 -15.97 -12.43
N ALA A 191 7.35 -15.67 -11.67
CA ALA A 191 7.25 -14.99 -10.38
C ALA A 191 7.06 -13.46 -10.52
N LEU A 192 7.62 -12.81 -11.55
CA LEU A 192 7.57 -11.35 -11.71
C LEU A 192 6.14 -10.77 -11.78
N PRO A 193 5.18 -11.31 -12.56
CA PRO A 193 3.82 -10.80 -12.53
C PRO A 193 3.17 -10.99 -11.15
N ARG A 194 3.46 -12.08 -10.46
CA ARG A 194 2.98 -12.34 -9.10
C ARG A 194 3.56 -11.35 -8.07
N LEU A 195 4.81 -10.91 -8.27
CA LEU A 195 5.43 -9.88 -7.45
C LEU A 195 4.62 -8.58 -7.49
N ILE A 196 4.16 -8.16 -8.67
CA ILE A 196 3.32 -6.96 -8.78
C ILE A 196 2.05 -7.11 -7.96
N ASP A 197 1.40 -8.26 -8.01
CA ASP A 197 0.19 -8.52 -7.22
C ASP A 197 0.50 -8.53 -5.71
N ALA A 198 1.59 -9.16 -5.27
CA ALA A 198 2.03 -9.16 -3.88
C ALA A 198 2.33 -7.74 -3.37
N VAL A 199 3.03 -6.93 -4.17
CA VAL A 199 3.31 -5.52 -3.85
C VAL A 199 2.02 -4.72 -3.71
N ARG A 200 1.09 -4.87 -4.65
CA ARG A 200 -0.21 -4.19 -4.61
C ARG A 200 -1.00 -4.52 -3.35
N LEU A 201 -1.06 -5.79 -2.97
CA LEU A 201 -1.73 -6.24 -1.75
C LEU A 201 -1.04 -5.70 -0.49
N SER A 202 0.26 -5.45 -0.54
CA SER A 202 1.04 -4.90 0.57
C SER A 202 0.97 -3.37 0.69
N LEU A 203 0.43 -2.64 -0.32
CA LEU A 203 0.39 -1.16 -0.32
C LEU A 203 -0.35 -0.58 0.89
N GLY A 204 -1.48 -1.18 1.28
CA GLY A 204 -2.24 -0.71 2.44
C GLY A 204 -1.43 -0.78 3.74
N ALA A 205 -0.70 -1.87 3.95
CA ALA A 205 0.20 -2.02 5.09
C ALA A 205 1.40 -1.06 5.01
N ALA A 206 1.97 -0.87 3.80
CA ALA A 206 3.07 0.06 3.59
C ALA A 206 2.68 1.51 3.92
N TRP A 207 1.49 1.96 3.52
CA TRP A 207 0.94 3.26 3.88
C TRP A 207 0.73 3.38 5.40
N LEU A 208 0.20 2.35 6.05
CA LEU A 208 0.01 2.34 7.50
C LEU A 208 1.35 2.54 8.23
N PHE A 209 2.39 1.80 7.86
CA PHE A 209 3.71 1.90 8.49
C PHE A 209 4.37 3.26 8.23
N LEU A 210 4.25 3.79 6.99
CA LEU A 210 4.75 5.11 6.66
C LEU A 210 4.10 6.21 7.50
N ILE A 211 2.75 6.26 7.52
CA ILE A 211 2.01 7.29 8.26
C ILE A 211 2.36 7.24 9.74
N ALA A 212 2.48 6.04 10.31
CA ALA A 212 2.84 5.88 11.71
C ALA A 212 4.28 6.33 12.03
N ALA A 213 5.24 6.02 11.16
CA ALA A 213 6.61 6.50 11.32
C ALA A 213 6.71 8.02 11.19
N GLU A 214 5.99 8.60 10.21
CA GLU A 214 5.93 10.06 10.01
C GLU A 214 5.26 10.78 11.18
N ALA A 215 4.24 10.18 11.79
CA ALA A 215 3.55 10.74 12.93
C ALA A 215 4.45 10.96 14.16
N ILE A 216 5.49 10.13 14.32
CA ILE A 216 6.34 10.13 15.50
C ILE A 216 7.64 10.88 15.25
N ALA A 217 8.27 10.70 14.09
CA ALA A 217 9.66 11.09 13.86
C ALA A 217 9.89 11.81 12.52
N ALA A 218 8.94 12.61 12.05
CA ALA A 218 9.12 13.39 10.85
C ALA A 218 8.97 14.89 11.09
N THR A 219 9.52 15.69 10.19
CA THR A 219 9.36 17.15 10.10
C THR A 219 8.50 17.56 8.90
N ASP A 220 8.23 16.61 8.00
CA ASP A 220 7.40 16.73 6.81
C ASP A 220 6.75 15.38 6.47
N GLY A 221 5.77 15.40 5.60
CA GLY A 221 5.04 14.22 5.16
C GLY A 221 3.57 14.23 5.56
N LEU A 222 2.78 13.41 4.85
CA LEU A 222 1.32 13.36 5.03
C LEU A 222 0.92 12.91 6.43
N GLY A 223 1.61 11.89 6.96
CA GLY A 223 1.41 11.40 8.33
C GLY A 223 1.80 12.44 9.36
N TYR A 224 2.94 13.11 9.20
CA TYR A 224 3.38 14.20 10.06
C TYR A 224 2.33 15.31 10.15
N ARG A 225 1.80 15.75 9.00
CA ARG A 225 0.82 16.84 8.95
C ARG A 225 -0.47 16.49 9.68
N ILE A 226 -1.02 15.30 9.43
CA ILE A 226 -2.22 14.82 10.12
C ILE A 226 -2.03 14.84 11.64
N PHE A 227 -0.92 14.32 12.14
CA PHE A 227 -0.65 14.24 13.57
C PHE A 227 -0.30 15.59 14.19
N LEU A 228 0.29 16.51 13.42
CA LEU A 228 0.56 17.88 13.87
C LEU A 228 -0.74 18.65 14.12
N VAL A 229 -1.66 18.64 13.13
CA VAL A 229 -2.91 19.41 13.21
C VAL A 229 -3.96 18.75 14.11
N ARG A 230 -3.82 17.46 14.44
CA ARG A 230 -4.66 16.73 15.41
C ARG A 230 -4.72 17.44 16.75
N ARG A 231 -3.62 18.06 17.16
CA ARG A 231 -3.53 18.79 18.45
C ARG A 231 -4.52 19.95 18.52
N TYR A 232 -4.94 20.48 17.38
CA TYR A 232 -5.87 21.62 17.26
C TYR A 232 -7.28 21.18 16.85
N LEU A 233 -7.52 19.85 16.76
CA LEU A 233 -8.77 19.26 16.28
C LEU A 233 -9.17 19.76 14.88
N ALA A 234 -8.20 20.12 14.03
CA ALA A 234 -8.42 20.70 12.70
C ALA A 234 -8.84 19.59 11.69
N MET A 235 -10.09 19.08 11.84
CA MET A 235 -10.61 18.05 10.96
C MET A 235 -10.84 18.55 9.53
N ASP A 236 -10.97 19.86 9.34
CA ASP A 236 -10.98 20.53 8.04
C ASP A 236 -9.71 20.29 7.22
N VAL A 237 -8.57 20.03 7.86
CA VAL A 237 -7.30 19.67 7.24
C VAL A 237 -7.11 18.15 7.23
N ILE A 238 -7.42 17.46 8.33
CA ILE A 238 -7.18 16.02 8.46
C ILE A 238 -7.95 15.22 7.41
N LEU A 239 -9.25 15.49 7.25
CA LEU A 239 -10.10 14.72 6.34
C LEU A 239 -9.67 14.85 4.87
N PRO A 240 -9.36 16.05 4.34
CA PRO A 240 -8.77 16.18 3.00
C PRO A 240 -7.44 15.44 2.83
N TYR A 241 -6.53 15.46 3.83
CA TYR A 241 -5.28 14.71 3.77
C TYR A 241 -5.52 13.19 3.74
N VAL A 242 -6.45 12.67 4.54
CA VAL A 242 -6.83 11.24 4.50
C VAL A 242 -7.44 10.86 3.14
N ALA A 243 -8.33 11.70 2.60
CA ALA A 243 -8.88 11.49 1.27
C ALA A 243 -7.78 11.51 0.18
N TRP A 244 -6.82 12.43 0.30
CA TRP A 244 -5.68 12.51 -0.61
C TRP A 244 -4.79 11.26 -0.56
N ILE A 245 -4.45 10.77 0.64
CA ILE A 245 -3.72 9.50 0.82
C ILE A 245 -4.47 8.36 0.14
N THR A 246 -5.79 8.30 0.29
CA THR A 246 -6.63 7.27 -0.34
C THR A 246 -6.56 7.36 -1.87
N ILE A 247 -6.62 8.57 -2.43
CA ILE A 247 -6.47 8.80 -3.87
C ILE A 247 -5.09 8.36 -4.35
N LEU A 248 -4.02 8.75 -3.63
CA LEU A 248 -2.65 8.35 -3.96
C LEU A 248 -2.48 6.82 -3.92
N ALA A 249 -3.01 6.16 -2.89
CA ALA A 249 -2.97 4.70 -2.77
C ALA A 249 -3.72 4.02 -3.93
N TYR A 250 -4.90 4.54 -4.30
CA TYR A 250 -5.67 4.05 -5.44
C TYR A 250 -4.93 4.24 -6.77
N VAL A 251 -4.33 5.42 -6.98
CA VAL A 251 -3.55 5.71 -8.20
C VAL A 251 -2.34 4.78 -8.28
N MET A 252 -1.65 4.54 -7.17
CA MET A 252 -0.51 3.60 -7.12
C MET A 252 -0.96 2.16 -7.44
N ASP A 253 -2.05 1.67 -6.82
CA ASP A 253 -2.60 0.34 -7.16
C ASP A 253 -2.95 0.24 -8.65
N ARG A 254 -3.62 1.28 -9.17
CA ARG A 254 -4.03 1.31 -10.59
C ARG A 254 -2.82 1.34 -11.53
N SER A 255 -1.79 2.12 -11.18
CA SER A 255 -0.56 2.22 -11.95
C SER A 255 0.22 0.90 -11.97
N LEU A 256 0.35 0.23 -10.83
CA LEU A 256 0.98 -1.09 -10.73
C LEU A 256 0.19 -2.14 -11.52
N ARG A 257 -1.14 -2.12 -11.45
CA ARG A 257 -2.01 -2.99 -12.25
C ARG A 257 -1.83 -2.76 -13.74
N TRP A 258 -1.76 -1.50 -14.16
CA TRP A 258 -1.51 -1.15 -15.56
C TRP A 258 -0.13 -1.62 -16.01
N LEU A 259 0.91 -1.40 -15.19
CA LEU A 259 2.27 -1.86 -15.44
C LEU A 259 2.31 -3.38 -15.58
N GLY A 260 1.67 -4.13 -14.69
CA GLY A 260 1.59 -5.58 -14.74
C GLY A 260 0.95 -6.10 -16.03
N ARG A 261 -0.16 -5.48 -16.47
CA ARG A 261 -0.83 -5.86 -17.72
C ARG A 261 0.02 -5.57 -18.95
N ARG A 262 0.77 -4.48 -18.95
CA ARG A 262 1.58 -4.09 -20.10
C ARG A 262 2.90 -4.86 -20.16
N ALA A 263 3.53 -5.11 -18.99
CA ALA A 263 4.80 -5.83 -18.91
C ALA A 263 4.65 -7.34 -19.08
N PHE A 264 3.50 -7.91 -18.64
CA PHE A 264 3.27 -9.36 -18.62
C PHE A 264 1.93 -9.74 -19.28
N PRO A 265 1.77 -9.53 -20.63
CA PRO A 265 0.50 -9.80 -21.32
C PRO A 265 0.07 -11.27 -21.22
N TRP A 266 1.03 -12.20 -21.19
CA TRP A 266 0.77 -13.64 -21.09
C TRP A 266 0.13 -14.07 -19.76
N HIS A 267 0.37 -13.33 -18.68
CA HIS A 267 -0.20 -13.65 -17.38
C HIS A 267 -1.71 -13.38 -17.32
N ASN A 268 -2.19 -12.38 -18.05
CA ASN A 268 -3.60 -12.00 -18.08
C ASN A 268 -4.42 -12.85 -19.08
N ALA A 269 -3.78 -13.52 -20.03
CA ALA A 269 -4.46 -14.35 -21.02
C ALA A 269 -5.09 -15.63 -20.43
N GLY A 270 -4.60 -16.11 -19.26
CA GLY A 270 -5.14 -17.27 -18.56
C GLY A 270 -6.28 -16.99 -17.58
N GLY A 271 -6.66 -15.74 -17.35
CA GLY A 271 -7.68 -15.33 -16.39
C GLY A 271 -9.01 -14.85 -17.01
N ALA A 272 -9.20 -15.06 -18.30
CA ALA A 272 -10.40 -14.66 -19.06
C ALA A 272 -11.32 -15.86 -19.36
N THR A 273 -11.48 -16.80 -18.41
CA THR A 273 -12.52 -17.84 -18.44
C THR A 273 -13.44 -17.71 -17.26
#